data_d2518dce968680a8f5185bd75922a79f
#
_entry.id   d2518dce968680a8f5185bd75922a79f
#
_cell.length_a   1.000
_cell.length_b   1.000
_cell.length_c   1.000
_cell.angle_alpha   90.00
_cell.angle_beta   90.00
_cell.angle_gamma   90.00
#
_symmetry.space_group_name_H-M   'P 1'
#
loop_
_entity.id
_entity.type
_entity.pdbx_description
1 polymer ?
#
loop_
_entity_poly.entity_id
_entity_poly.type
_entity_poly.pdbx_seq_one_letter_code
_entity_poly.pdbx_strand_id
1 'polypeptide(L)'
;MSDLTVNPWKRHGRDRLYVNLPDGTAVAWADRATKVITIKVQKHRVEAVALLRQHLGDAVTVSPPAPATPEPVQRMPAPPREQPATQRAERPLQVPQLTVADDLARNRPGAVLIEAIAARGPSTAQRLWAKALRRPSEWDSWYVGLEGERRVGRELQRLTAQGWRALHGVPKSNGGDIDHLLIGPGGVFAINTKHHAGASVWVGDEMAKVNGGKPTPYAAASKAEASHVQRVLERYCRFTVPVEPALVFVGVASLQRAATQYAVRIYQEREVSALGPLSGQLTPDQVERVFAVARHRRVWLRS
;
A
#
# COMPACT_ATOMS: atom_id res chain seq x y z
N MET A 1 0.19 0.69 -38.94
CA MET A 1 -0.33 -0.53 -38.30
C MET A 1 0.45 -0.70 -37.01
N SER A 2 -0.21 -0.73 -35.87
CA SER A 2 0.49 -0.88 -34.57
C SER A 2 0.91 -2.35 -34.45
N ASP A 3 2.22 -2.63 -34.27
CA ASP A 3 2.75 -3.99 -34.11
C ASP A 3 2.35 -4.57 -32.71
N LEU A 4 1.05 -4.86 -32.56
CA LEU A 4 0.55 -5.47 -31.34
C LEU A 4 0.81 -6.98 -31.35
N THR A 5 1.30 -7.51 -30.23
CA THR A 5 1.58 -8.94 -30.04
C THR A 5 0.66 -9.54 -28.99
N VAL A 6 0.23 -10.79 -29.17
CA VAL A 6 -0.60 -11.52 -28.21
C VAL A 6 0.26 -12.52 -27.46
N ASN A 7 0.35 -12.38 -26.14
CA ASN A 7 1.15 -13.23 -25.26
C ASN A 7 0.26 -14.01 -24.29
N PRO A 8 0.29 -15.36 -24.32
CA PRO A 8 -0.42 -16.17 -23.37
C PRO A 8 0.26 -16.14 -21.99
N TRP A 9 -0.53 -16.05 -20.94
CA TRP A 9 -0.07 -16.09 -19.57
C TRP A 9 -0.95 -17.03 -18.75
N LYS A 10 -0.32 -18.08 -18.21
CA LYS A 10 -1.02 -19.07 -17.37
C LYS A 10 -0.28 -19.30 -16.07
N ARG A 11 -0.85 -18.80 -14.96
CA ARG A 11 -0.29 -18.98 -13.61
C ARG A 11 -1.42 -18.93 -12.56
N HIS A 12 -1.23 -19.68 -11.47
CA HIS A 12 -2.13 -19.66 -10.29
C HIS A 12 -3.62 -19.87 -10.61
N GLY A 13 -3.92 -20.80 -11.52
CA GLY A 13 -5.30 -21.10 -11.91
C GLY A 13 -5.96 -20.05 -12.83
N ARG A 14 -5.22 -19.02 -13.26
CA ARG A 14 -5.68 -18.03 -14.23
C ARG A 14 -5.02 -18.29 -15.58
N ASP A 15 -5.82 -18.24 -16.64
CA ASP A 15 -5.39 -18.38 -18.03
C ASP A 15 -5.82 -17.13 -18.80
N ARG A 16 -4.85 -16.28 -19.17
CA ARG A 16 -5.07 -14.98 -19.79
C ARG A 16 -4.27 -14.79 -21.06
N LEU A 17 -4.80 -13.96 -21.96
CA LEU A 17 -4.10 -13.44 -23.12
C LEU A 17 -3.85 -11.95 -22.94
N TYR A 18 -2.60 -11.53 -23.07
CA TYR A 18 -2.21 -10.11 -23.03
C TYR A 18 -1.90 -9.62 -24.43
N VAL A 19 -2.40 -8.43 -24.77
CA VAL A 19 -2.02 -7.72 -26.00
C VAL A 19 -1.04 -6.63 -25.61
N ASN A 20 0.17 -6.68 -26.16
CA ASN A 20 1.26 -5.77 -25.82
C ASN A 20 1.74 -4.99 -27.03
N LEU A 21 2.24 -3.77 -26.79
CA LEU A 21 3.07 -3.00 -27.71
C LEU A 21 4.47 -3.63 -27.84
N PRO A 22 5.27 -3.25 -28.86
CA PRO A 22 6.64 -3.73 -29.03
C PRO A 22 7.56 -3.47 -27.85
N ASP A 23 7.27 -2.42 -27.05
CA ASP A 23 8.00 -2.07 -25.83
C ASP A 23 7.60 -2.93 -24.60
N GLY A 24 6.70 -3.91 -24.79
CA GLY A 24 6.19 -4.77 -23.73
C GLY A 24 5.00 -4.20 -22.94
N THR A 25 4.57 -2.97 -23.21
CA THR A 25 3.44 -2.35 -22.54
C THR A 25 2.12 -3.07 -22.86
N ALA A 26 1.41 -3.57 -21.83
CA ALA A 26 0.12 -4.24 -22.02
C ALA A 26 -0.99 -3.23 -22.31
N VAL A 27 -1.62 -3.30 -23.49
CA VAL A 27 -2.73 -2.43 -23.92
C VAL A 27 -4.11 -3.01 -23.62
N ALA A 28 -4.21 -4.34 -23.58
CA ALA A 28 -5.42 -5.07 -23.20
C ALA A 28 -5.09 -6.47 -22.71
N TRP A 29 -6.03 -7.11 -22.03
CA TRP A 29 -5.94 -8.52 -21.70
C TRP A 29 -7.34 -9.15 -21.67
N ALA A 30 -7.40 -10.45 -21.87
CA ALA A 30 -8.62 -11.23 -21.74
C ALA A 30 -8.40 -12.46 -20.86
N ASP A 31 -9.37 -12.79 -20.03
CA ASP A 31 -9.40 -14.04 -19.30
C ASP A 31 -10.07 -15.13 -20.16
N ARG A 32 -9.38 -16.25 -20.37
CA ARG A 32 -9.87 -17.34 -21.23
C ARG A 32 -11.07 -18.08 -20.67
N ALA A 33 -11.20 -18.15 -19.36
CA ALA A 33 -12.32 -18.84 -18.72
C ALA A 33 -13.61 -18.00 -18.77
N THR A 34 -13.51 -16.71 -18.46
CA THR A 34 -14.69 -15.82 -18.43
C THR A 34 -14.95 -15.14 -19.78
N LYS A 35 -14.00 -15.18 -20.71
CA LYS A 35 -14.04 -14.48 -22.02
C LYS A 35 -14.27 -12.96 -21.90
N VAL A 36 -13.87 -12.37 -20.78
CA VAL A 36 -13.97 -10.93 -20.54
C VAL A 36 -12.69 -10.24 -20.96
N ILE A 37 -12.82 -9.23 -21.82
CA ILE A 37 -11.71 -8.37 -22.29
C ILE A 37 -11.66 -7.11 -21.43
N THR A 38 -10.51 -6.78 -20.90
CA THR A 38 -10.24 -5.53 -20.19
C THR A 38 -9.28 -4.68 -21.01
N ILE A 39 -9.70 -3.46 -21.34
CA ILE A 39 -8.89 -2.49 -22.10
C ILE A 39 -8.14 -1.59 -21.12
N LYS A 40 -6.81 -1.48 -21.28
CA LYS A 40 -5.96 -0.59 -20.51
C LYS A 40 -5.65 0.72 -21.25
N VAL A 41 -5.49 0.66 -22.57
CA VAL A 41 -5.16 1.82 -23.39
C VAL A 41 -6.22 1.98 -24.49
N GLN A 42 -7.08 3.00 -24.36
CA GLN A 42 -8.23 3.21 -25.25
C GLN A 42 -7.85 3.42 -26.73
N LYS A 43 -6.72 4.05 -27.00
CA LYS A 43 -6.19 4.29 -28.36
C LYS A 43 -6.07 3.01 -29.18
N HIS A 44 -5.77 1.88 -28.56
CA HIS A 44 -5.56 0.58 -29.21
C HIS A 44 -6.74 -0.39 -29.00
N ARG A 45 -7.91 0.11 -28.55
CA ARG A 45 -9.07 -0.72 -28.22
C ARG A 45 -9.54 -1.60 -29.38
N VAL A 46 -9.71 -1.01 -30.55
CA VAL A 46 -10.26 -1.71 -31.73
C VAL A 46 -9.35 -2.84 -32.16
N GLU A 47 -8.06 -2.56 -32.31
CA GLU A 47 -7.05 -3.53 -32.73
C GLU A 47 -6.86 -4.64 -31.69
N ALA A 48 -6.79 -4.28 -30.40
CA ALA A 48 -6.62 -5.23 -29.31
C ALA A 48 -7.85 -6.17 -29.17
N VAL A 49 -9.06 -5.66 -29.32
CA VAL A 49 -10.29 -6.48 -29.31
C VAL A 49 -10.33 -7.42 -30.50
N ALA A 50 -9.95 -6.96 -31.71
CA ALA A 50 -9.89 -7.79 -32.90
C ALA A 50 -8.90 -8.97 -32.72
N LEU A 51 -7.69 -8.69 -32.21
CA LEU A 51 -6.68 -9.71 -31.93
C LEU A 51 -7.14 -10.73 -30.88
N LEU A 52 -7.77 -10.27 -29.80
CA LEU A 52 -8.27 -11.16 -28.74
C LEU A 52 -9.45 -12.01 -29.22
N ARG A 53 -10.32 -11.50 -30.11
CA ARG A 53 -11.39 -12.28 -30.75
C ARG A 53 -10.87 -13.40 -31.63
N GLN A 54 -9.79 -13.18 -32.37
CA GLN A 54 -9.14 -14.25 -33.18
C GLN A 54 -8.70 -15.44 -32.31
N HIS A 55 -8.33 -15.20 -31.06
CA HIS A 55 -7.85 -16.24 -30.15
C HIS A 55 -8.93 -16.84 -29.24
N LEU A 56 -10.04 -16.15 -29.00
CA LEU A 56 -11.09 -16.53 -28.03
C LEU A 56 -12.47 -16.80 -28.65
N GLY A 57 -12.61 -16.52 -29.98
CA GLY A 57 -13.89 -16.55 -30.67
C GLY A 57 -14.74 -15.30 -30.42
N ASP A 58 -15.87 -15.18 -31.16
CA ASP A 58 -16.71 -13.97 -31.16
C ASP A 58 -17.51 -13.75 -29.87
N ALA A 59 -17.69 -14.78 -29.05
CA ALA A 59 -18.45 -14.71 -27.81
C ALA A 59 -17.60 -14.10 -26.65
N VAL A 60 -17.05 -12.91 -26.87
CA VAL A 60 -16.27 -12.17 -25.86
C VAL A 60 -17.01 -10.92 -25.40
N THR A 61 -17.02 -10.66 -24.08
CA THR A 61 -17.56 -9.45 -23.47
C THR A 61 -16.45 -8.46 -23.21
N VAL A 62 -16.61 -7.21 -23.67
CA VAL A 62 -15.67 -6.13 -23.37
C VAL A 62 -16.14 -5.40 -22.13
N SER A 63 -15.34 -5.35 -21.10
CA SER A 63 -15.64 -4.56 -19.90
C SER A 63 -15.85 -3.08 -20.26
N PRO A 64 -16.87 -2.40 -19.70
CA PRO A 64 -17.06 -0.98 -19.92
C PRO A 64 -15.80 -0.21 -19.50
N PRO A 65 -15.44 0.88 -20.21
CA PRO A 65 -14.29 1.67 -19.87
C PRO A 65 -14.47 2.31 -18.48
N ALA A 66 -13.40 2.34 -17.69
CA ALA A 66 -13.36 3.19 -16.51
C ALA A 66 -13.66 4.65 -16.95
N PRO A 67 -14.44 5.44 -16.18
CA PRO A 67 -14.81 6.79 -16.56
C PRO A 67 -13.57 7.64 -16.83
N ALA A 68 -13.45 8.14 -18.06
CA ALA A 68 -12.41 9.06 -18.47
C ALA A 68 -12.66 10.43 -17.86
N THR A 69 -11.60 11.06 -17.37
CA THR A 69 -11.59 12.48 -16.95
C THR A 69 -11.92 13.36 -18.17
N PRO A 70 -12.91 14.24 -18.12
CA PRO A 70 -13.28 15.08 -19.27
C PRO A 70 -12.31 16.22 -19.47
N GLU A 71 -11.80 16.40 -20.71
CA GLU A 71 -11.16 17.63 -21.16
C GLU A 71 -12.21 18.77 -21.28
N PRO A 72 -11.80 20.05 -21.09
CA PRO A 72 -12.74 21.16 -21.05
C PRO A 72 -13.22 21.55 -22.45
N VAL A 73 -14.48 21.27 -22.77
CA VAL A 73 -15.19 21.81 -23.95
C VAL A 73 -15.90 23.09 -23.55
N GLN A 74 -15.62 24.18 -24.27
CA GLN A 74 -16.34 25.44 -24.16
C GLN A 74 -17.84 25.23 -24.49
N ARG A 75 -18.74 25.55 -23.57
CA ARG A 75 -20.18 25.49 -23.76
C ARG A 75 -20.79 26.88 -23.88
N MET A 76 -21.60 27.07 -24.92
CA MET A 76 -22.60 28.14 -25.02
C MET A 76 -23.71 27.95 -23.97
N PRO A 77 -24.35 29.01 -23.46
CA PRO A 77 -25.31 28.90 -22.36
C PRO A 77 -26.65 28.29 -22.82
N ALA A 78 -27.07 27.23 -22.16
CA ALA A 78 -28.38 26.63 -22.28
C ALA A 78 -29.30 27.01 -21.08
N PRO A 79 -30.64 26.99 -21.24
CA PRO A 79 -31.59 27.50 -20.24
C PRO A 79 -31.59 26.66 -18.94
N PRO A 80 -32.12 27.23 -17.84
CA PRO A 80 -32.00 26.61 -16.52
C PRO A 80 -32.84 25.33 -16.45
N ARG A 81 -32.13 24.20 -16.28
CA ARG A 81 -32.74 22.91 -15.87
C ARG A 81 -32.65 22.81 -14.36
N GLU A 82 -33.75 22.39 -13.76
CA GLU A 82 -33.84 22.00 -12.36
C GLU A 82 -32.67 21.03 -12.01
N GLN A 83 -31.90 21.37 -11.00
CA GLN A 83 -30.77 20.60 -10.55
C GLN A 83 -31.27 19.34 -9.83
N PRO A 84 -30.84 18.12 -10.26
CA PRO A 84 -31.03 16.95 -9.41
C PRO A 84 -30.24 17.15 -8.12
N ALA A 85 -30.83 16.73 -7.01
CA ALA A 85 -30.35 16.89 -5.66
C ALA A 85 -28.82 16.74 -5.55
N THR A 86 -28.18 17.82 -5.18
CA THR A 86 -26.77 17.91 -4.80
C THR A 86 -26.40 16.72 -3.95
N GLN A 87 -25.45 15.88 -4.43
CA GLN A 87 -24.69 15.02 -3.55
C GLN A 87 -24.16 15.93 -2.43
N ARG A 88 -24.73 15.77 -1.27
CA ARG A 88 -24.37 16.48 -0.05
C ARG A 88 -22.90 16.16 0.19
N ALA A 89 -21.99 17.04 -0.17
CA ALA A 89 -20.59 16.93 0.19
C ALA A 89 -20.57 16.76 1.70
N GLU A 90 -20.31 15.53 2.16
CA GLU A 90 -20.25 15.23 3.58
C GLU A 90 -19.24 16.20 4.20
N ARG A 91 -19.71 17.00 5.17
CA ARG A 91 -18.81 17.90 5.89
C ARG A 91 -17.69 17.06 6.49
N PRO A 92 -16.42 17.41 6.28
CA PRO A 92 -15.30 16.67 6.85
C PRO A 92 -15.51 16.55 8.36
N LEU A 93 -15.28 15.33 8.85
CA LEU A 93 -15.43 15.04 10.28
C LEU A 93 -14.52 15.95 11.09
N GLN A 94 -15.00 16.42 12.22
CA GLN A 94 -14.16 17.17 13.14
C GLN A 94 -13.20 16.20 13.85
N VAL A 95 -11.93 16.55 13.87
CA VAL A 95 -10.94 15.81 14.64
C VAL A 95 -11.28 15.98 16.12
N PRO A 96 -11.44 14.88 16.90
CA PRO A 96 -11.71 14.99 18.32
C PRO A 96 -10.59 15.74 19.06
N GLN A 97 -10.86 16.22 20.29
CA GLN A 97 -9.81 16.83 21.09
C GLN A 97 -8.71 15.80 21.40
N LEU A 98 -7.46 16.16 21.15
CA LEU A 98 -6.31 15.31 21.37
C LEU A 98 -6.00 15.21 22.87
N THR A 99 -5.97 13.98 23.39
CA THR A 99 -5.51 13.71 24.75
C THR A 99 -4.14 13.04 24.73
N VAL A 100 -3.43 13.04 25.84
CA VAL A 100 -2.11 12.38 25.95
C VAL A 100 -2.21 10.88 25.62
N ALA A 101 -3.31 10.22 26.02
CA ALA A 101 -3.56 8.81 25.76
C ALA A 101 -3.91 8.50 24.29
N ASP A 102 -4.42 9.50 23.57
CA ASP A 102 -4.81 9.35 22.16
C ASP A 102 -3.69 9.79 21.19
N ASP A 103 -2.56 10.30 21.69
CA ASP A 103 -1.50 10.86 20.87
C ASP A 103 -0.48 9.80 20.40
N LEU A 104 -0.69 9.29 19.19
CA LEU A 104 0.20 8.31 18.56
C LEU A 104 1.63 8.86 18.27
N ALA A 105 1.83 10.19 18.28
CA ALA A 105 3.17 10.76 18.13
C ALA A 105 4.09 10.42 19.32
N ARG A 106 3.52 9.96 20.42
CA ARG A 106 4.26 9.48 21.61
C ARG A 106 4.67 8.00 21.51
N ASN A 107 4.11 7.27 20.54
CA ASN A 107 4.43 5.87 20.35
C ASN A 107 5.88 5.69 19.92
N ARG A 108 6.52 4.67 20.48
CA ARG A 108 7.82 4.19 20.02
C ARG A 108 7.65 3.13 18.93
N PRO A 109 8.62 2.93 18.03
CA PRO A 109 8.60 1.81 17.11
C PRO A 109 8.37 0.49 17.84
N GLY A 110 7.41 -0.29 17.38
CA GLY A 110 6.99 -1.55 18.01
C GLY A 110 6.06 -1.37 19.22
N ALA A 111 5.38 -0.22 19.37
CA ALA A 111 4.53 0.08 20.54
C ALA A 111 3.49 -1.02 20.80
N VAL A 112 2.78 -1.48 19.77
CA VAL A 112 1.76 -2.53 19.88
C VAL A 112 2.36 -3.87 20.30
N LEU A 113 3.52 -4.24 19.72
CA LEU A 113 4.24 -5.45 20.11
C LEU A 113 4.75 -5.37 21.56
N ILE A 114 5.25 -4.19 21.99
CA ILE A 114 5.70 -3.95 23.36
C ILE A 114 4.54 -4.14 24.33
N GLU A 115 3.38 -3.54 24.06
CA GLU A 115 2.17 -3.67 24.89
C GLU A 115 1.70 -5.13 24.96
N ALA A 116 1.66 -5.84 23.82
CA ALA A 116 1.25 -7.24 23.77
C ALA A 116 2.22 -8.16 24.54
N ILE A 117 3.53 -7.94 24.39
CA ILE A 117 4.57 -8.69 25.12
C ILE A 117 4.49 -8.39 26.62
N ALA A 118 4.26 -7.14 27.02
CA ALA A 118 4.13 -6.77 28.42
C ALA A 118 2.86 -7.37 29.06
N ALA A 119 1.76 -7.43 28.33
CA ALA A 119 0.49 -7.95 28.83
C ALA A 119 0.43 -9.47 28.91
N ARG A 120 1.07 -10.21 27.99
CA ARG A 120 0.87 -11.65 27.82
C ARG A 120 2.15 -12.44 27.61
N GLY A 121 3.29 -11.77 27.42
CA GLY A 121 4.56 -12.41 27.11
C GLY A 121 5.21 -13.08 28.33
N PRO A 122 6.20 -13.94 28.09
CA PRO A 122 6.95 -14.59 29.14
C PRO A 122 7.80 -13.60 29.92
N SER A 123 7.97 -13.87 31.20
CA SER A 123 8.91 -13.09 32.03
C SER A 123 10.35 -13.21 31.51
N THR A 124 11.19 -12.23 31.88
CA THR A 124 12.63 -12.27 31.51
C THR A 124 13.31 -13.56 31.97
N ALA A 125 12.97 -14.07 33.15
CA ALA A 125 13.50 -15.33 33.66
C ALA A 125 13.07 -16.51 32.79
N GLN A 126 11.77 -16.62 32.45
CA GLN A 126 11.26 -17.68 31.55
C GLN A 126 11.95 -17.66 30.18
N ARG A 127 12.19 -16.46 29.62
CA ARG A 127 12.93 -16.31 28.35
C ARG A 127 14.35 -16.80 28.44
N LEU A 128 15.08 -16.42 29.51
CA LEU A 128 16.45 -16.88 29.72
C LEU A 128 16.53 -18.39 29.86
N TRP A 129 15.60 -19.01 30.61
CA TRP A 129 15.50 -20.46 30.73
C TRP A 129 15.16 -21.12 29.40
N ALA A 130 14.18 -20.62 28.65
CA ALA A 130 13.82 -21.17 27.33
C ALA A 130 15.03 -21.11 26.36
N LYS A 131 15.76 -20.00 26.35
CA LYS A 131 16.97 -19.81 25.54
C LYS A 131 18.10 -20.76 25.96
N ALA A 132 18.33 -20.92 27.26
CA ALA A 132 19.33 -21.85 27.79
C ALA A 132 19.01 -23.30 27.41
N LEU A 133 17.73 -23.66 27.43
CA LEU A 133 17.24 -25.00 27.05
C LEU A 133 17.04 -25.18 25.54
N ARG A 134 17.36 -24.16 24.71
CA ARG A 134 17.14 -24.12 23.24
C ARG A 134 15.69 -24.48 22.84
N ARG A 135 14.70 -24.14 23.68
CA ARG A 135 13.29 -24.35 23.39
C ARG A 135 12.73 -23.16 22.62
N PRO A 136 12.23 -23.36 21.38
CA PRO A 136 11.56 -22.28 20.65
C PRO A 136 10.31 -21.84 21.39
N SER A 137 10.09 -20.52 21.43
CA SER A 137 8.89 -19.91 22.02
C SER A 137 8.03 -19.30 20.93
N GLU A 138 6.70 -19.37 21.07
CA GLU A 138 5.77 -18.65 20.21
C GLU A 138 6.04 -17.12 20.19
N TRP A 139 6.64 -16.63 21.26
CA TRP A 139 7.02 -15.22 21.42
C TRP A 139 8.28 -14.80 20.65
N ASP A 140 9.06 -15.78 20.16
CA ASP A 140 10.31 -15.45 19.42
C ASP A 140 10.00 -14.64 18.16
N SER A 141 8.91 -14.96 17.46
CA SER A 141 8.46 -14.21 16.29
C SER A 141 8.06 -12.75 16.64
N TRP A 142 7.48 -12.51 17.81
CA TRP A 142 7.11 -11.19 18.30
C TRP A 142 8.35 -10.34 18.60
N TYR A 143 9.38 -10.92 19.21
CA TYR A 143 10.64 -10.22 19.45
C TYR A 143 11.40 -9.93 18.16
N VAL A 144 11.34 -10.84 17.18
CA VAL A 144 11.90 -10.64 15.85
C VAL A 144 11.18 -9.49 15.15
N GLY A 145 9.84 -9.47 15.19
CA GLY A 145 9.02 -8.38 14.66
C GLY A 145 9.36 -7.03 15.31
N LEU A 146 9.41 -6.99 16.65
CA LEU A 146 9.75 -5.80 17.42
C LEU A 146 11.14 -5.24 17.05
N GLU A 147 12.14 -6.10 16.90
CA GLU A 147 13.48 -5.66 16.46
C GLU A 147 13.42 -5.08 15.04
N GLY A 148 12.65 -5.71 14.14
CA GLY A 148 12.44 -5.19 12.78
C GLY A 148 11.86 -3.79 12.79
N GLU A 149 10.74 -3.57 13.50
CA GLU A 149 10.10 -2.26 13.60
C GLU A 149 11.02 -1.20 14.24
N ARG A 150 11.80 -1.57 15.24
CA ARG A 150 12.79 -0.66 15.85
C ARG A 150 13.89 -0.25 14.89
N ARG A 151 14.34 -1.16 14.03
CA ARG A 151 15.35 -0.85 13.00
C ARG A 151 14.79 0.13 11.97
N VAL A 152 13.62 -0.15 11.42
CA VAL A 152 12.93 0.75 10.48
C VAL A 152 12.65 2.10 11.13
N GLY A 153 12.12 2.11 12.35
CA GLY A 153 11.85 3.35 13.10
C GLY A 153 13.07 4.25 13.28
N ARG A 154 14.27 3.67 13.50
CA ARG A 154 15.53 4.45 13.54
C ARG A 154 15.86 5.11 12.21
N GLU A 155 15.64 4.42 11.08
CA GLU A 155 15.85 5.01 9.76
C GLU A 155 14.84 6.12 9.48
N LEU A 156 13.55 5.92 9.83
CA LEU A 156 12.52 6.95 9.67
C LEU A 156 12.80 8.19 10.54
N GLN A 157 13.34 8.01 11.74
CA GLN A 157 13.70 9.12 12.62
C GLN A 157 14.74 10.06 11.99
N ARG A 158 15.64 9.54 11.14
CA ARG A 158 16.63 10.38 10.42
C ARG A 158 15.98 11.32 9.40
N LEU A 159 14.82 10.96 8.89
CA LEU A 159 14.09 11.76 7.91
C LEU A 159 13.37 12.97 8.54
N THR A 160 13.21 12.98 9.87
CA THR A 160 12.52 14.09 10.55
C THR A 160 13.24 15.44 10.36
N ALA A 161 14.56 15.42 10.22
CA ALA A 161 15.35 16.62 9.91
C ALA A 161 15.06 17.21 8.51
N GLN A 162 14.42 16.43 7.64
CA GLN A 162 14.05 16.81 6.26
C GLN A 162 12.55 17.15 6.14
N GLY A 163 11.88 17.46 7.25
CA GLY A 163 10.47 17.85 7.25
C GLY A 163 9.46 16.68 7.28
N TRP A 164 9.95 15.45 7.49
CA TRP A 164 9.09 14.28 7.65
C TRP A 164 8.60 14.09 9.08
N ARG A 165 7.43 13.48 9.24
CA ARG A 165 6.81 13.10 10.52
C ARG A 165 6.56 11.61 10.51
N ALA A 166 7.04 10.89 11.52
CA ALA A 166 6.82 9.45 11.66
C ALA A 166 5.84 9.15 12.79
N LEU A 167 4.90 8.24 12.56
CA LEU A 167 4.02 7.64 13.56
C LEU A 167 4.23 6.12 13.57
N HIS A 168 4.09 5.50 14.73
CA HIS A 168 4.36 4.07 14.93
C HIS A 168 3.20 3.38 15.61
N GLY A 169 2.89 2.13 15.21
CA GLY A 169 1.83 1.32 15.79
C GLY A 169 0.47 2.00 15.69
N VAL A 170 0.05 2.35 14.47
CA VAL A 170 -1.22 3.03 14.22
C VAL A 170 -2.35 2.00 14.19
N PRO A 171 -3.30 2.02 15.15
CA PRO A 171 -4.30 0.96 15.28
C PRO A 171 -5.30 0.96 14.12
N LYS A 172 -5.83 -0.21 13.79
CA LYS A 172 -6.93 -0.40 12.83
C LYS A 172 -8.20 -0.84 13.54
N SER A 173 -9.38 -0.40 13.07
CA SER A 173 -10.68 -0.73 13.68
C SER A 173 -11.00 -2.24 13.65
N ASN A 174 -10.46 -2.97 12.69
CA ASN A 174 -10.62 -4.42 12.54
C ASN A 174 -9.58 -5.26 13.31
N GLY A 175 -8.79 -4.64 14.17
CA GLY A 175 -7.68 -5.26 14.89
C GLY A 175 -6.35 -5.16 14.12
N GLY A 176 -5.25 -5.34 14.84
CA GLY A 176 -3.91 -5.10 14.32
C GLY A 176 -3.58 -3.62 14.20
N ASP A 177 -2.47 -3.33 13.54
CA ASP A 177 -1.95 -1.98 13.38
C ASP A 177 -1.25 -1.79 12.04
N ILE A 178 -0.85 -0.57 11.77
CA ILE A 178 0.07 -0.18 10.72
C ILE A 178 1.41 0.07 11.42
N ASP A 179 2.44 -0.62 11.02
CA ASP A 179 3.75 -0.57 11.71
C ASP A 179 4.26 0.86 11.79
N HIS A 180 4.26 1.58 10.64
CA HIS A 180 4.65 2.99 10.59
C HIS A 180 3.86 3.77 9.54
N LEU A 181 3.57 5.05 9.81
CA LEU A 181 3.20 6.06 8.82
C LEU A 181 4.32 7.10 8.75
N LEU A 182 4.81 7.37 7.55
CA LEU A 182 5.72 8.47 7.27
C LEU A 182 4.97 9.53 6.47
N ILE A 183 4.91 10.75 6.98
CA ILE A 183 4.14 11.87 6.43
C ILE A 183 5.11 13.01 6.12
N GLY A 184 5.10 13.53 4.90
CA GLY A 184 6.02 14.60 4.52
C GLY A 184 5.79 15.16 3.13
N PRO A 185 6.75 15.95 2.61
CA PRO A 185 6.58 16.65 1.33
C PRO A 185 6.33 15.73 0.13
N GLY A 186 6.80 14.50 0.19
CA GLY A 186 6.59 13.46 -0.84
C GLY A 186 5.30 12.65 -0.68
N GLY A 187 4.40 13.02 0.24
CA GLY A 187 3.15 12.31 0.50
C GLY A 187 3.14 11.53 1.81
N VAL A 188 2.27 10.54 1.89
CA VAL A 188 2.15 9.63 3.04
C VAL A 188 2.56 8.23 2.61
N PHE A 189 3.38 7.57 3.42
CA PHE A 189 3.77 6.17 3.20
C PHE A 189 3.23 5.30 4.31
N ALA A 190 2.38 4.31 3.96
CA ALA A 190 1.98 3.24 4.85
C ALA A 190 3.06 2.14 4.77
N ILE A 191 3.87 2.03 5.81
CA ILE A 191 5.06 1.19 5.83
C ILE A 191 4.79 -0.06 6.66
N ASN A 192 4.99 -1.22 6.03
CA ASN A 192 4.88 -2.52 6.67
C ASN A 192 6.26 -3.18 6.73
N THR A 193 6.70 -3.57 7.91
CA THR A 193 8.02 -4.14 8.19
C THR A 193 7.98 -5.66 8.14
N LYS A 194 8.95 -6.27 7.47
CA LYS A 194 9.12 -7.73 7.39
C LYS A 194 10.53 -8.11 7.76
N HIS A 195 10.71 -8.64 8.97
CA HIS A 195 12.02 -9.06 9.46
C HIS A 195 12.26 -10.55 9.14
N HIS A 196 13.22 -10.82 8.26
CA HIS A 196 13.62 -12.16 7.84
C HIS A 196 15.14 -12.29 7.85
N ALA A 197 15.73 -12.42 9.04
CA ALA A 197 17.18 -12.45 9.22
C ALA A 197 17.86 -13.55 8.40
N GLY A 198 18.83 -13.16 7.56
CA GLY A 198 19.62 -14.06 6.72
C GLY A 198 18.86 -14.72 5.57
N ALA A 199 17.59 -14.37 5.35
CA ALA A 199 16.79 -14.99 4.30
C ALA A 199 17.00 -14.34 2.93
N SER A 200 16.78 -15.13 1.87
CA SER A 200 16.60 -14.63 0.50
C SER A 200 15.12 -14.35 0.25
N VAL A 201 14.81 -13.14 -0.19
CA VAL A 201 13.42 -12.71 -0.44
C VAL A 201 13.24 -12.35 -1.91
N TRP A 202 12.20 -12.90 -2.52
CA TRP A 202 11.71 -12.53 -3.85
C TRP A 202 10.35 -11.85 -3.71
N VAL A 203 10.15 -10.68 -4.33
CA VAL A 203 8.91 -9.89 -4.29
C VAL A 203 8.40 -9.62 -5.69
N GLY A 204 7.19 -10.09 -6.00
CA GLY A 204 6.44 -9.78 -7.23
C GLY A 204 5.32 -8.77 -6.95
N ASP A 205 4.43 -8.56 -7.94
CA ASP A 205 3.36 -7.54 -7.89
C ASP A 205 2.33 -7.75 -6.75
N GLU A 206 2.06 -9.01 -6.38
CA GLU A 206 1.06 -9.36 -5.37
C GLU A 206 1.67 -10.14 -4.19
N MET A 207 2.66 -10.97 -4.47
CA MET A 207 3.17 -11.99 -3.57
C MET A 207 4.67 -11.84 -3.34
N ALA A 208 5.13 -12.32 -2.18
CA ALA A 208 6.55 -12.49 -1.90
C ALA A 208 6.84 -13.95 -1.51
N LYS A 209 8.07 -14.40 -1.71
CA LYS A 209 8.58 -15.69 -1.24
C LYS A 209 9.82 -15.49 -0.39
N VAL A 210 9.87 -16.16 0.76
CA VAL A 210 11.02 -16.17 1.64
C VAL A 210 11.69 -17.54 1.51
N ASN A 211 12.98 -17.58 1.19
CA ASN A 211 13.77 -18.79 0.96
C ASN A 211 13.08 -19.79 -0.01
N GLY A 212 12.46 -19.28 -1.07
CA GLY A 212 11.73 -20.10 -2.02
C GLY A 212 10.44 -20.75 -1.50
N GLY A 213 10.02 -20.47 -0.26
CA GLY A 213 8.85 -21.03 0.40
C GLY A 213 7.51 -20.62 -0.22
N LYS A 214 6.42 -20.87 0.53
CA LYS A 214 5.06 -20.55 0.07
C LYS A 214 4.92 -19.04 -0.22
N PRO A 215 4.24 -18.68 -1.33
CA PRO A 215 3.93 -17.29 -1.63
C PRO A 215 3.06 -16.67 -0.54
N THR A 216 3.46 -15.49 -0.05
CA THR A 216 2.72 -14.70 0.94
C THR A 216 2.27 -13.39 0.30
N PRO A 217 1.01 -12.93 0.48
CA PRO A 217 0.45 -11.77 -0.22
C PRO A 217 0.88 -10.43 0.42
N TYR A 218 2.17 -10.22 0.65
CA TYR A 218 2.69 -9.02 1.30
C TYR A 218 2.37 -7.75 0.51
N ALA A 219 2.55 -7.78 -0.82
CA ALA A 219 2.28 -6.62 -1.65
C ALA A 219 0.79 -6.30 -1.72
N ALA A 220 -0.08 -7.32 -1.86
CA ALA A 220 -1.53 -7.12 -1.86
C ALA A 220 -2.02 -6.55 -0.52
N ALA A 221 -1.51 -7.09 0.61
CA ALA A 221 -1.84 -6.60 1.95
C ALA A 221 -1.41 -5.15 2.15
N SER A 222 -0.19 -4.79 1.73
CA SER A 222 0.33 -3.42 1.84
C SER A 222 -0.49 -2.41 1.01
N LYS A 223 -0.94 -2.78 -0.21
CA LYS A 223 -1.85 -1.96 -1.02
C LYS A 223 -3.20 -1.72 -0.34
N ALA A 224 -3.79 -2.77 0.25
CA ALA A 224 -5.05 -2.65 0.98
C ALA A 224 -4.91 -1.74 2.21
N GLU A 225 -3.77 -1.82 2.90
CA GLU A 225 -3.45 -0.99 4.06
C GLU A 225 -3.29 0.50 3.67
N ALA A 226 -2.54 0.82 2.62
CA ALA A 226 -2.41 2.18 2.11
C ALA A 226 -3.76 2.77 1.68
N SER A 227 -4.59 1.99 1.01
CA SER A 227 -5.96 2.40 0.64
C SER A 227 -6.84 2.66 1.87
N HIS A 228 -6.67 1.89 2.95
CA HIS A 228 -7.35 2.15 4.21
C HIS A 228 -6.88 3.47 4.84
N VAL A 229 -5.57 3.69 4.90
CA VAL A 229 -4.97 4.94 5.41
C VAL A 229 -5.52 6.15 4.66
N GLN A 230 -5.51 6.10 3.32
CA GLN A 230 -6.02 7.19 2.49
C GLN A 230 -7.48 7.53 2.83
N ARG A 231 -8.37 6.51 2.82
CA ARG A 231 -9.78 6.73 3.15
C ARG A 231 -9.99 7.32 4.53
N VAL A 232 -9.22 6.88 5.53
CA VAL A 232 -9.31 7.43 6.89
C VAL A 232 -8.89 8.89 6.94
N LEU A 233 -7.75 9.23 6.36
CA LEU A 233 -7.23 10.60 6.39
C LEU A 233 -8.11 11.58 5.60
N GLU A 234 -8.60 11.19 4.43
CA GLU A 234 -9.44 12.04 3.57
C GLU A 234 -10.79 12.40 4.21
N ARG A 235 -11.33 11.56 5.11
CA ARG A 235 -12.55 11.92 5.90
C ARG A 235 -12.38 13.18 6.75
N TYR A 236 -11.14 13.51 7.15
CA TYR A 236 -10.83 14.63 8.03
C TYR A 236 -10.06 15.76 7.34
N CYS A 237 -9.42 15.47 6.22
CA CYS A 237 -8.74 16.44 5.38
C CYS A 237 -9.71 16.97 4.31
N ARG A 238 -9.47 18.21 3.84
CA ARG A 238 -10.28 18.83 2.78
C ARG A 238 -9.62 18.72 1.41
N PHE A 239 -8.72 17.75 1.26
CA PHE A 239 -7.95 17.51 0.04
C PHE A 239 -7.62 16.02 -0.06
N THR A 240 -7.31 15.59 -1.28
CA THR A 240 -6.83 14.22 -1.54
C THR A 240 -5.48 14.01 -0.89
N VAL A 241 -5.36 12.96 -0.08
CA VAL A 241 -4.12 12.59 0.59
C VAL A 241 -3.42 11.50 -0.20
N PRO A 242 -2.29 11.77 -0.87
CA PRO A 242 -1.55 10.75 -1.60
C PRO A 242 -0.92 9.77 -0.60
N VAL A 243 -1.38 8.51 -0.62
CA VAL A 243 -0.84 7.46 0.25
C VAL A 243 -0.27 6.33 -0.59
N GLU A 244 1.01 6.06 -0.42
CA GLU A 244 1.71 4.97 -1.10
C GLU A 244 2.03 3.82 -0.13
N PRO A 245 1.85 2.56 -0.56
CA PRO A 245 2.27 1.41 0.22
C PRO A 245 3.79 1.21 0.13
N ALA A 246 4.41 0.84 1.25
CA ALA A 246 5.81 0.47 1.30
C ALA A 246 6.03 -0.81 2.12
N LEU A 247 6.84 -1.72 1.57
CA LEU A 247 7.34 -2.90 2.26
C LEU A 247 8.81 -2.72 2.58
N VAL A 248 9.17 -2.89 3.84
CA VAL A 248 10.57 -2.79 4.29
C VAL A 248 11.02 -4.13 4.83
N PHE A 249 11.97 -4.75 4.14
CA PHE A 249 12.57 -6.01 4.54
C PHE A 249 13.82 -5.76 5.40
N VAL A 250 13.84 -6.38 6.58
CA VAL A 250 14.89 -6.18 7.58
C VAL A 250 15.74 -7.43 7.72
N GLY A 251 17.06 -7.26 7.73
CA GLY A 251 18.02 -8.31 7.99
C GLY A 251 18.13 -9.38 6.91
N VAL A 252 17.58 -9.16 5.71
CA VAL A 252 17.64 -10.13 4.62
C VAL A 252 19.04 -10.24 4.02
N ALA A 253 19.43 -11.44 3.60
CA ALA A 253 20.69 -11.67 2.89
C ALA A 253 20.60 -11.19 1.43
N SER A 254 19.45 -11.34 0.79
CA SER A 254 19.20 -10.87 -0.56
C SER A 254 17.75 -10.45 -0.76
N LEU A 255 17.51 -9.44 -1.58
CA LEU A 255 16.18 -8.95 -1.94
C LEU A 255 16.08 -8.81 -3.45
N GLN A 256 15.33 -9.73 -4.08
CA GLN A 256 15.02 -9.68 -5.51
C GLN A 256 13.68 -9.00 -5.74
N ARG A 257 13.67 -7.88 -6.44
CA ARG A 257 12.48 -7.12 -6.83
C ARG A 257 12.09 -7.52 -8.24
N ALA A 258 11.09 -8.39 -8.36
CA ALA A 258 10.54 -8.87 -9.63
C ALA A 258 9.15 -8.29 -9.89
N ALA A 259 8.72 -7.29 -9.10
CA ALA A 259 7.50 -6.53 -9.34
C ALA A 259 7.63 -5.72 -10.63
N THR A 260 6.62 -5.77 -11.48
CA THR A 260 6.57 -5.09 -12.78
C THR A 260 5.66 -3.86 -12.76
N GLN A 261 4.73 -3.79 -11.81
CA GLN A 261 3.74 -2.71 -11.72
C GLN A 261 4.16 -1.57 -10.79
N TYR A 262 5.21 -1.74 -10.00
CA TYR A 262 5.74 -0.77 -9.02
C TYR A 262 4.65 -0.14 -8.12
N ALA A 263 3.55 -0.86 -7.91
CA ALA A 263 2.42 -0.39 -7.12
C ALA A 263 2.68 -0.41 -5.60
N VAL A 264 3.81 -0.98 -5.19
CA VAL A 264 4.32 -1.02 -3.81
C VAL A 264 5.79 -0.68 -3.84
N ARG A 265 6.22 0.25 -3.00
CA ARG A 265 7.64 0.52 -2.82
C ARG A 265 8.27 -0.59 -1.99
N ILE A 266 9.41 -1.10 -2.43
CA ILE A 266 10.09 -2.25 -1.81
C ILE A 266 11.51 -1.84 -1.44
N TYR A 267 11.83 -1.89 -0.13
CA TYR A 267 13.09 -1.45 0.43
C TYR A 267 13.71 -2.50 1.36
N GLN A 268 15.02 -2.49 1.47
CA GLN A 268 15.71 -2.94 2.67
C GLN A 268 15.74 -1.79 3.70
N GLU A 269 15.98 -2.08 4.98
CA GLU A 269 15.87 -1.08 6.04
C GLU A 269 16.67 0.20 5.78
N ARG A 270 17.90 0.10 5.23
CA ARG A 270 18.76 1.26 4.96
C ARG A 270 18.32 2.05 3.71
N GLU A 271 17.60 1.42 2.80
CA GLU A 271 17.11 2.05 1.57
C GLU A 271 15.91 2.98 1.83
N VAL A 272 15.32 2.93 3.03
CA VAL A 272 14.22 3.82 3.45
C VAL A 272 14.64 5.30 3.36
N SER A 273 15.93 5.60 3.49
CA SER A 273 16.48 6.94 3.29
C SER A 273 16.18 7.54 1.91
N ALA A 274 15.92 6.70 0.89
CA ALA A 274 15.49 7.14 -0.44
C ALA A 274 14.12 7.87 -0.46
N LEU A 275 13.34 7.78 0.61
CA LEU A 275 12.12 8.57 0.77
C LEU A 275 12.41 10.04 1.11
N GLY A 276 13.55 10.33 1.72
CA GLY A 276 13.91 11.67 2.20
C GLY A 276 13.82 12.79 1.15
N PRO A 277 14.40 12.63 -0.06
CA PRO A 277 14.38 13.64 -1.11
C PRO A 277 13.02 13.85 -1.80
N LEU A 278 12.04 12.96 -1.57
CA LEU A 278 10.73 13.05 -2.22
C LEU A 278 9.97 14.31 -1.77
N SER A 279 9.39 15.02 -2.73
CA SER A 279 8.68 16.28 -2.49
C SER A 279 7.59 16.53 -3.55
N GLY A 280 6.85 17.63 -3.39
CA GLY A 280 5.88 18.08 -4.39
C GLY A 280 4.49 17.43 -4.32
N GLN A 281 4.25 16.54 -3.36
CA GLN A 281 2.94 15.91 -3.16
C GLN A 281 2.08 16.63 -2.12
N LEU A 282 2.70 17.14 -1.06
CA LEU A 282 2.04 17.89 0.00
C LEU A 282 2.80 19.19 0.29
N THR A 283 2.06 20.27 0.48
CA THR A 283 2.61 21.54 1.01
C THR A 283 2.92 21.40 2.51
N PRO A 284 3.74 22.26 3.10
CA PRO A 284 4.01 22.24 4.54
C PRO A 284 2.73 22.26 5.39
N ASP A 285 1.74 23.09 5.05
CA ASP A 285 0.46 23.18 5.76
C ASP A 285 -0.35 21.88 5.65
N GLN A 286 -0.31 21.22 4.48
CA GLN A 286 -0.94 19.95 4.26
C GLN A 286 -0.26 18.83 5.06
N VAL A 287 1.07 18.83 5.13
CA VAL A 287 1.84 17.89 5.98
C VAL A 287 1.41 18.03 7.43
N GLU A 288 1.39 19.26 7.99
CA GLU A 288 0.98 19.50 9.38
C GLU A 288 -0.50 19.13 9.59
N ARG A 289 -1.38 19.41 8.63
CA ARG A 289 -2.80 19.02 8.72
C ARG A 289 -2.97 17.50 8.73
N VAL A 290 -2.31 16.78 7.83
CA VAL A 290 -2.34 15.31 7.78
C VAL A 290 -1.77 14.73 9.07
N PHE A 291 -0.64 15.25 9.56
CA PHE A 291 -0.04 14.79 10.80
C PHE A 291 -0.94 15.03 12.02
N ALA A 292 -1.57 16.20 12.12
CA ALA A 292 -2.51 16.52 13.20
C ALA A 292 -3.71 15.57 13.25
N VAL A 293 -4.19 15.12 12.08
CA VAL A 293 -5.23 14.09 11.97
C VAL A 293 -4.69 12.71 12.32
N ALA A 294 -3.58 12.32 11.67
CA ALA A 294 -3.04 10.97 11.75
C ALA A 294 -2.56 10.58 13.16
N ARG A 295 -2.03 11.55 13.94
CA ARG A 295 -1.57 11.30 15.30
C ARG A 295 -2.68 10.97 16.29
N HIS A 296 -3.94 11.19 15.93
CA HIS A 296 -5.07 11.01 16.84
C HIS A 296 -5.61 9.57 16.78
N ARG A 297 -5.39 8.76 17.82
CA ARG A 297 -5.80 7.35 17.91
C ARG A 297 -7.28 7.12 17.55
N ARG A 298 -8.19 7.98 18.02
CA ARG A 298 -9.65 7.83 17.80
C ARG A 298 -10.07 8.00 16.34
N VAL A 299 -9.25 8.66 15.51
CA VAL A 299 -9.50 8.78 14.06
C VAL A 299 -9.48 7.40 13.40
N TRP A 300 -8.59 6.54 13.83
CA TRP A 300 -8.39 5.19 13.27
C TRP A 300 -9.39 4.15 13.79
N LEU A 301 -9.88 4.32 15.01
CA LEU A 301 -10.81 3.38 15.65
C LEU A 301 -12.28 3.62 15.25
N ARG A 302 -12.60 4.78 14.65
CA ARG A 302 -13.94 5.13 14.14
C ARG A 302 -14.09 4.92 12.63
N SER A 303 -13.06 4.37 12.00
CA SER A 303 -12.99 4.21 10.53
C SER A 303 -13.60 2.90 10.04
#